data_6f0cfe22a4859284fbb9226d431046fe
#
_entry.id   6f0cfe22a4859284fbb9226d431046fe
#
_cell.length_a   1.000
_cell.length_b   1.000
_cell.length_c   1.000
_cell.angle_alpha   90.00
_cell.angle_beta   90.00
_cell.angle_gamma   90.00
#
_symmetry.space_group_name_H-M   'P 1'
#
loop_
_entity.id
_entity.type
_entity.pdbx_description
1 polymer ?
#
loop_
_entity_poly.entity_id
_entity_poly.type
_entity_poly.pdbx_seq_one_letter_code
_entity_poly.pdbx_strand_id
1 'polypeptide(L)'
;MVKKVFLNGMEVTFQFLISILGIIMLGALPKLFYGFKLDVSQYIQSLKEVFVNLMDISNLQYVRGKFLFPQLFVHYKETIIIFLAAFFISLFVAFCIVYVIMSSSPRIQHRIKSFLIFLESIPDILLILVSQILVVWFFKQTGFLPFQIASIGGESIRGLPILCLSIPTTIMFVKMVVLRFENELEKDYVLFAKAKGLGRFHILNRHILRNVLLSTLFFAKTNIF
;
A
#
# COMPACT_ATOMS: atom_id res chain seq x y z
N MET A 1 -31.11 -10.85 13.37
CA MET A 1 -30.09 -10.29 12.47
C MET A 1 -29.89 -8.78 12.69
N VAL A 2 -30.93 -7.96 12.66
CA VAL A 2 -30.89 -6.50 12.87
C VAL A 2 -30.24 -6.07 14.21
N LYS A 3 -30.55 -6.75 15.32
CA LYS A 3 -29.99 -6.45 16.66
C LYS A 3 -28.47 -6.64 16.74
N LYS A 4 -27.92 -7.64 16.01
CA LYS A 4 -26.49 -7.90 15.96
C LYS A 4 -25.73 -6.86 15.12
N VAL A 5 -26.33 -6.39 14.02
CA VAL A 5 -25.79 -5.30 13.19
C VAL A 5 -25.80 -3.97 13.95
N PHE A 6 -26.85 -3.70 14.73
CA PHE A 6 -26.94 -2.49 15.56
C PHE A 6 -25.93 -2.48 16.72
N LEU A 7 -25.72 -3.63 17.38
CA LEU A 7 -24.70 -3.78 18.43
C LEU A 7 -23.29 -3.59 17.87
N ASN A 8 -22.99 -4.20 16.71
CA ASN A 8 -21.71 -4.01 16.05
C ASN A 8 -21.49 -2.54 15.62
N GLY A 9 -22.53 -1.85 15.15
CA GLY A 9 -22.46 -0.43 14.83
C GLY A 9 -22.15 0.45 16.04
N MET A 10 -22.77 0.15 17.19
CA MET A 10 -22.53 0.87 18.44
C MET A 10 -21.13 0.64 19.01
N GLU A 11 -20.61 -0.59 18.90
CA GLU A 11 -19.23 -0.92 19.28
C GLU A 11 -18.21 -0.17 18.39
N VAL A 12 -18.42 -0.15 17.09
CA VAL A 12 -17.55 0.57 16.13
C VAL A 12 -17.56 2.07 16.41
N THR A 13 -18.75 2.66 16.68
CA THR A 13 -18.86 4.08 17.02
C THR A 13 -18.14 4.41 18.32
N PHE A 14 -18.27 3.55 19.33
CA PHE A 14 -17.60 3.71 20.62
C PHE A 14 -16.06 3.61 20.47
N GLN A 15 -15.57 2.63 19.72
CA GLN A 15 -14.16 2.49 19.40
C GLN A 15 -13.60 3.71 18.65
N PHE A 16 -14.37 4.25 17.71
CA PHE A 16 -14.01 5.44 16.98
C PHE A 16 -13.89 6.68 17.89
N LEU A 17 -14.86 6.88 18.80
CA LEU A 17 -14.82 7.99 19.76
C LEU A 17 -13.63 7.88 20.73
N ILE A 18 -13.34 6.67 21.24
CA ILE A 18 -12.16 6.42 22.08
C ILE A 18 -10.86 6.72 21.29
N SER A 19 -10.79 6.31 20.03
CA SER A 19 -9.63 6.58 19.19
C SER A 19 -9.40 8.08 18.98
N ILE A 20 -10.45 8.84 18.71
CA ILE A 20 -10.36 10.31 18.61
C ILE A 20 -9.85 10.91 19.92
N LEU A 21 -10.41 10.49 21.05
CA LEU A 21 -10.00 10.96 22.37
C LEU A 21 -8.53 10.64 22.65
N GLY A 22 -8.08 9.44 22.28
CA GLY A 22 -6.68 9.04 22.36
C GLY A 22 -5.77 9.92 21.52
N ILE A 23 -6.16 10.25 20.29
CA ILE A 23 -5.40 11.14 19.39
C ILE A 23 -5.30 12.54 19.99
N ILE A 24 -6.38 13.08 20.56
CA ILE A 24 -6.39 14.40 21.21
C ILE A 24 -5.42 14.40 22.41
N MET A 25 -5.48 13.37 23.24
CA MET A 25 -4.59 13.22 24.39
C MET A 25 -3.12 13.15 23.98
N LEU A 26 -2.79 12.36 22.97
CA LEU A 26 -1.44 12.26 22.43
C LEU A 26 -0.97 13.58 21.77
N GLY A 27 -1.86 14.27 21.04
CA GLY A 27 -1.54 15.54 20.41
C GLY A 27 -1.26 16.68 21.41
N ALA A 28 -1.87 16.64 22.58
CA ALA A 28 -1.62 17.58 23.67
C ALA A 28 -0.38 17.24 24.51
N LEU A 29 0.14 16.01 24.41
CA LEU A 29 1.21 15.48 25.25
C LEU A 29 2.51 16.30 25.24
N PRO A 30 2.97 16.91 24.14
CA PRO A 30 4.16 17.76 24.15
C PRO A 30 4.07 18.92 25.14
N LYS A 31 2.87 19.48 25.39
CA LYS A 31 2.68 20.56 26.37
C LYS A 31 2.72 20.10 27.83
N LEU A 32 2.67 18.78 28.09
CA LEU A 32 2.91 18.23 29.41
C LEU A 32 4.36 18.43 29.85
N PHE A 33 5.31 18.44 28.89
CA PHE A 33 6.73 18.56 29.15
C PHE A 33 7.20 19.96 28.81
N TYR A 34 7.23 20.84 29.81
CA TYR A 34 7.78 22.19 29.66
C TYR A 34 9.19 22.23 30.26
N GLY A 35 10.21 22.09 29.42
CA GLY A 35 11.59 21.91 29.86
C GLY A 35 11.75 20.58 30.60
N PHE A 36 12.25 20.64 31.85
CA PHE A 36 12.44 19.45 32.71
C PHE A 36 11.32 19.27 33.76
N LYS A 37 10.22 20.01 33.66
CA LYS A 37 9.12 19.95 34.61
C LYS A 37 7.85 19.42 33.92
N LEU A 38 7.09 18.60 34.66
CA LEU A 38 5.75 18.18 34.25
C LEU A 38 4.75 19.26 34.63
N ASP A 39 4.09 19.89 33.65
CA ASP A 39 3.06 20.88 33.87
C ASP A 39 1.69 20.32 33.44
N VAL A 40 1.00 19.74 34.41
CA VAL A 40 -0.33 19.16 34.22
C VAL A 40 -1.39 20.21 33.88
N SER A 41 -1.20 21.46 34.37
CA SER A 41 -2.13 22.56 34.11
C SER A 41 -2.10 22.95 32.64
N GLN A 42 -0.89 23.11 32.06
CA GLN A 42 -0.74 23.39 30.64
C GLN A 42 -1.23 22.24 29.74
N TYR A 43 -1.07 21.00 30.20
CA TYR A 43 -1.61 19.83 29.49
C TYR A 43 -3.14 19.87 29.39
N ILE A 44 -3.83 20.11 30.51
CA ILE A 44 -5.29 20.21 30.55
C ILE A 44 -5.79 21.36 29.67
N GLN A 45 -5.13 22.52 29.74
CA GLN A 45 -5.45 23.66 28.88
C GLN A 45 -5.28 23.31 27.40
N SER A 46 -4.19 22.63 27.05
CA SER A 46 -3.93 22.17 25.68
C SER A 46 -4.97 21.15 25.19
N LEU A 47 -5.40 20.23 26.03
CA LEU A 47 -6.49 19.31 25.70
C LEU A 47 -7.76 20.07 25.32
N LYS A 48 -8.13 21.08 26.12
CA LYS A 48 -9.30 21.91 25.86
C LYS A 48 -9.14 22.71 24.55
N GLU A 49 -7.97 23.30 24.31
CA GLU A 49 -7.68 24.03 23.07
C GLU A 49 -7.76 23.13 21.84
N VAL A 50 -7.16 21.93 21.88
CA VAL A 50 -7.20 20.97 20.75
C VAL A 50 -8.64 20.53 20.50
N PHE A 51 -9.42 20.23 21.55
CA PHE A 51 -10.80 19.83 21.42
C PHE A 51 -11.67 20.94 20.79
N VAL A 52 -11.54 22.18 21.27
CA VAL A 52 -12.28 23.34 20.74
C VAL A 52 -11.89 23.60 19.27
N ASN A 53 -10.60 23.56 18.96
CA ASN A 53 -10.13 23.76 17.58
C ASN A 53 -10.63 22.68 16.63
N LEU A 54 -10.78 21.44 17.08
CA LEU A 54 -11.36 20.36 16.28
C LEU A 54 -12.86 20.55 16.02
N MET A 55 -13.57 21.28 16.89
CA MET A 55 -14.99 21.63 16.67
C MET A 55 -15.16 22.70 15.58
N ASP A 56 -14.16 23.55 15.38
CA ASP A 56 -14.17 24.58 14.33
C ASP A 56 -13.24 24.17 13.18
N ILE A 57 -13.69 23.18 12.41
CA ILE A 57 -12.95 22.56 11.30
C ILE A 57 -12.57 23.60 10.22
N SER A 58 -13.39 24.65 10.04
CA SER A 58 -13.17 25.68 9.02
C SER A 58 -11.95 26.57 9.31
N ASN A 59 -11.62 26.75 10.58
CA ASN A 59 -10.51 27.60 11.03
C ASN A 59 -9.23 26.83 11.37
N LEU A 60 -9.20 25.52 11.14
CA LEU A 60 -7.98 24.71 11.35
C LEU A 60 -6.87 25.20 10.45
N GLN A 61 -5.76 25.63 11.06
CA GLN A 61 -4.53 26.04 10.38
C GLN A 61 -3.40 25.08 10.72
N TYR A 62 -2.65 24.62 9.71
CA TYR A 62 -1.45 23.81 9.92
C TYR A 62 -0.18 24.65 10.08
N VAL A 63 -0.20 25.88 9.55
CA VAL A 63 0.82 26.92 9.74
C VAL A 63 0.09 28.26 9.84
N ARG A 64 0.64 29.23 10.55
CA ARG A 64 0.05 30.56 10.67
C ARG A 64 -0.31 31.13 9.29
N GLY A 65 -1.59 31.47 9.10
CA GLY A 65 -2.12 32.01 7.85
C GLY A 65 -2.40 31.00 6.73
N LYS A 66 -2.21 29.68 6.97
CA LYS A 66 -2.54 28.63 5.99
C LYS A 66 -3.59 27.68 6.57
N PHE A 67 -4.79 27.76 6.02
CA PHE A 67 -5.89 26.87 6.42
C PHE A 67 -5.63 25.44 5.95
N LEU A 68 -6.03 24.49 6.80
CA LEU A 68 -5.91 23.05 6.49
C LEU A 68 -6.79 22.68 5.28
N PHE A 69 -8.02 23.18 5.27
CA PHE A 69 -8.93 23.06 4.13
C PHE A 69 -8.86 24.34 3.26
N PRO A 70 -8.79 24.28 1.93
CA PRO A 70 -8.97 23.14 1.03
C PRO A 70 -7.67 22.35 0.70
N GLN A 71 -6.48 22.73 1.22
CA GLN A 71 -5.20 22.12 0.81
C GLN A 71 -5.15 20.62 1.10
N LEU A 72 -5.77 20.17 2.21
CA LEU A 72 -5.86 18.75 2.54
C LEU A 72 -6.47 17.94 1.39
N PHE A 73 -7.53 18.43 0.76
CA PHE A 73 -8.19 17.73 -0.35
C PHE A 73 -7.30 17.64 -1.59
N VAL A 74 -6.48 18.66 -1.85
CA VAL A 74 -5.53 18.64 -2.96
C VAL A 74 -4.48 17.55 -2.73
N HIS A 75 -3.88 17.50 -1.55
CA HIS A 75 -2.88 16.47 -1.21
C HIS A 75 -3.50 15.08 -1.13
N TYR A 76 -4.72 14.95 -0.60
CA TYR A 76 -5.46 13.69 -0.55
C TYR A 76 -5.71 13.15 -1.96
N LYS A 77 -6.16 13.99 -2.88
CA LYS A 77 -6.37 13.61 -4.28
C LYS A 77 -5.06 13.10 -4.92
N GLU A 78 -3.95 13.81 -4.73
CA GLU A 78 -2.64 13.40 -5.26
C GLU A 78 -2.21 12.04 -4.68
N THR A 79 -2.37 11.85 -3.36
CA THR A 79 -2.05 10.60 -2.69
C THR A 79 -2.87 9.43 -3.25
N ILE A 80 -4.18 9.62 -3.45
CA ILE A 80 -5.05 8.58 -4.03
C ILE A 80 -4.63 8.23 -5.47
N ILE A 81 -4.30 9.23 -6.28
CA ILE A 81 -3.85 9.01 -7.67
C ILE A 81 -2.56 8.19 -7.68
N ILE A 82 -1.56 8.58 -6.86
CA ILE A 82 -0.29 7.87 -6.76
C ILE A 82 -0.50 6.44 -6.26
N PHE A 83 -1.31 6.27 -5.21
CA PHE A 83 -1.60 4.97 -4.63
C PHE A 83 -2.29 4.02 -5.62
N LEU A 84 -3.38 4.48 -6.27
CA LEU A 84 -4.10 3.66 -7.23
C LEU A 84 -3.25 3.33 -8.45
N ALA A 85 -2.49 4.30 -8.98
CA ALA A 85 -1.59 4.05 -10.11
C ALA A 85 -0.52 3.01 -9.75
N ALA A 86 0.14 3.15 -8.59
CA ALA A 86 1.13 2.19 -8.12
C ALA A 86 0.53 0.80 -7.90
N PHE A 87 -0.68 0.73 -7.31
CA PHE A 87 -1.39 -0.52 -7.06
C PHE A 87 -1.70 -1.28 -8.36
N PHE A 88 -2.29 -0.62 -9.36
CA PHE A 88 -2.64 -1.27 -10.63
C PHE A 88 -1.41 -1.66 -11.44
N ILE A 89 -0.38 -0.80 -11.48
CA ILE A 89 0.88 -1.12 -12.14
C ILE A 89 1.53 -2.33 -11.47
N SER A 90 1.61 -2.35 -10.14
CA SER A 90 2.19 -3.46 -9.38
C SER A 90 1.45 -4.77 -9.62
N LEU A 91 0.13 -4.74 -9.61
CA LEU A 91 -0.70 -5.91 -9.87
C LEU A 91 -0.48 -6.45 -11.28
N PHE A 92 -0.49 -5.58 -12.28
CA PHE A 92 -0.25 -5.95 -13.67
C PHE A 92 1.15 -6.55 -13.88
N VAL A 93 2.19 -5.88 -13.37
CA VAL A 93 3.57 -6.34 -13.48
C VAL A 93 3.76 -7.67 -12.75
N ALA A 94 3.15 -7.83 -11.55
CA ALA A 94 3.20 -9.08 -10.81
C ALA A 94 2.60 -10.25 -11.60
N PHE A 95 1.45 -10.07 -12.25
CA PHE A 95 0.86 -11.10 -13.11
C PHE A 95 1.78 -11.46 -14.27
N CYS A 96 2.40 -10.49 -14.94
CA CYS A 96 3.36 -10.73 -16.01
C CYS A 96 4.56 -11.54 -15.52
N ILE A 97 5.15 -11.15 -14.38
CA ILE A 97 6.30 -11.85 -13.78
C ILE A 97 5.91 -13.29 -13.41
N VAL A 98 4.79 -13.47 -12.73
CA VAL A 98 4.34 -14.82 -12.31
C VAL A 98 4.03 -15.70 -13.52
N TYR A 99 3.41 -15.15 -14.56
CA TYR A 99 3.19 -15.90 -15.80
C TYR A 99 4.50 -16.43 -16.40
N VAL A 100 5.53 -15.57 -16.45
CA VAL A 100 6.86 -15.97 -16.91
C VAL A 100 7.48 -17.04 -16.00
N ILE A 101 7.37 -16.87 -14.67
CA ILE A 101 7.86 -17.86 -13.69
C ILE A 101 7.18 -19.21 -13.93
N MET A 102 5.85 -19.24 -13.98
CA MET A 102 5.08 -20.48 -14.11
C MET A 102 5.25 -21.15 -15.47
N SER A 103 5.61 -20.39 -16.49
CA SER A 103 5.93 -20.92 -17.84
C SER A 103 7.35 -21.48 -17.92
N SER A 104 8.23 -21.12 -16.99
CA SER A 104 9.65 -21.51 -16.99
C SER A 104 9.88 -22.94 -16.45
N SER A 105 11.11 -23.45 -16.64
CA SER A 105 11.50 -24.75 -16.10
C SER A 105 11.53 -24.76 -14.56
N PRO A 106 11.37 -25.94 -13.90
CA PRO A 106 11.38 -26.02 -12.43
C PRO A 106 12.64 -25.45 -11.77
N ARG A 107 13.79 -25.58 -12.41
CA ARG A 107 15.07 -25.02 -11.90
C ARG A 107 15.05 -23.50 -11.87
N ILE A 108 14.52 -22.88 -12.91
CA ILE A 108 14.39 -21.41 -13.02
C ILE A 108 13.35 -20.91 -12.00
N GLN A 109 12.23 -21.60 -11.89
CA GLN A 109 11.21 -21.28 -10.90
C GLN A 109 11.76 -21.23 -9.47
N HIS A 110 12.53 -22.26 -9.09
CA HIS A 110 13.14 -22.33 -7.76
C HIS A 110 14.11 -21.17 -7.51
N ARG A 111 14.97 -20.84 -8.48
CA ARG A 111 15.92 -19.71 -8.37
C ARG A 111 15.20 -18.37 -8.19
N ILE A 112 14.16 -18.12 -9.01
CA ILE A 112 13.41 -16.86 -8.92
C ILE A 112 12.66 -16.78 -7.58
N LYS A 113 12.04 -17.85 -7.11
CA LYS A 113 11.38 -17.89 -5.80
C LYS A 113 12.36 -17.59 -4.66
N SER A 114 13.56 -18.20 -4.69
CA SER A 114 14.59 -17.91 -3.68
C SER A 114 15.04 -16.45 -3.73
N PHE A 115 15.15 -15.87 -4.91
CA PHE A 115 15.47 -14.44 -5.07
C PHE A 115 14.33 -13.52 -4.55
N LEU A 116 13.07 -13.89 -4.77
CA LEU A 116 11.92 -13.14 -4.21
C LEU A 116 11.91 -13.18 -2.69
N ILE A 117 12.21 -14.32 -2.07
CA ILE A 117 12.33 -14.43 -0.61
C ILE A 117 13.45 -13.52 -0.09
N PHE A 118 14.57 -13.47 -0.79
CA PHE A 118 15.66 -12.55 -0.45
C PHE A 118 15.20 -11.08 -0.55
N LEU A 119 14.53 -10.69 -1.64
CA LEU A 119 14.01 -9.32 -1.79
C LEU A 119 12.99 -8.95 -0.70
N GLU A 120 12.15 -9.89 -0.28
CA GLU A 120 11.19 -9.67 0.82
C GLU A 120 11.87 -9.46 2.18
N SER A 121 13.08 -9.97 2.36
CA SER A 121 13.87 -9.74 3.59
C SER A 121 14.42 -8.32 3.69
N ILE A 122 14.39 -7.55 2.59
CA ILE A 122 14.86 -6.17 2.55
C ILE A 122 13.72 -5.26 3.02
N PRO A 123 13.94 -4.35 3.99
CA PRO A 123 12.93 -3.38 4.40
C PRO A 123 12.44 -2.52 3.22
N ASP A 124 11.12 -2.29 3.13
CA ASP A 124 10.51 -1.52 2.03
C ASP A 124 11.13 -0.13 1.86
N ILE A 125 11.48 0.53 2.98
CA ILE A 125 12.11 1.84 2.95
C ILE A 125 13.48 1.80 2.24
N LEU A 126 14.24 0.71 2.41
CA LEU A 126 15.52 0.55 1.73
C LEU A 126 15.32 0.36 0.22
N LEU A 127 14.31 -0.41 -0.18
CA LEU A 127 13.96 -0.58 -1.60
C LEU A 127 13.57 0.75 -2.24
N ILE A 128 12.80 1.58 -1.53
CA ILE A 128 12.41 2.91 -1.99
C ILE A 128 13.64 3.80 -2.15
N LEU A 129 14.52 3.86 -1.14
CA LEU A 129 15.74 4.67 -1.19
C LEU A 129 16.68 4.24 -2.33
N VAL A 130 16.89 2.94 -2.49
CA VAL A 130 17.72 2.39 -3.59
C VAL A 130 17.11 2.77 -4.94
N SER A 131 15.79 2.68 -5.09
CA SER A 131 15.09 3.07 -6.32
C SER A 131 15.32 4.54 -6.66
N GLN A 132 15.25 5.43 -5.67
CA GLN A 132 15.52 6.86 -5.86
C GLN A 132 16.97 7.11 -6.27
N ILE A 133 17.93 6.46 -5.59
CA ILE A 133 19.35 6.57 -5.92
C ILE A 133 19.62 6.09 -7.33
N LEU A 134 19.01 4.98 -7.75
CA LEU A 134 19.17 4.44 -9.11
C LEU A 134 18.66 5.42 -10.18
N VAL A 135 17.52 6.09 -9.95
CA VAL A 135 17.00 7.12 -10.88
C VAL A 135 17.97 8.29 -10.98
N VAL A 136 18.48 8.77 -9.84
CA VAL A 136 19.48 9.86 -9.83
C VAL A 136 20.78 9.44 -10.51
N TRP A 137 21.26 8.24 -10.23
CA TRP A 137 22.47 7.69 -10.86
C TRP A 137 22.30 7.57 -12.38
N PHE A 138 21.17 7.03 -12.84
CA PHE A 138 20.85 6.93 -14.25
C PHE A 138 20.83 8.29 -14.94
N PHE A 139 20.22 9.30 -14.32
CA PHE A 139 20.23 10.67 -14.82
C PHE A 139 21.65 11.22 -14.96
N LYS A 140 22.52 11.00 -13.96
CA LYS A 140 23.93 11.45 -14.00
C LYS A 140 24.73 10.82 -15.14
N GLN A 141 24.42 9.57 -15.50
CA GLN A 141 25.13 8.85 -16.58
C GLN A 141 24.61 9.21 -17.97
N THR A 142 23.31 9.42 -18.11
CA THR A 142 22.67 9.56 -19.44
C THR A 142 22.25 10.98 -19.77
N GLY A 143 22.18 11.88 -18.78
CA GLY A 143 21.57 13.21 -18.93
C GLY A 143 20.04 13.17 -19.13
N PHE A 144 19.44 11.97 -19.22
CA PHE A 144 18.00 11.79 -19.40
C PHE A 144 17.33 11.55 -18.04
N LEU A 145 16.37 12.41 -17.69
CA LEU A 145 15.58 12.29 -16.46
C LEU A 145 14.25 11.59 -16.77
N PRO A 146 14.13 10.29 -16.47
CA PRO A 146 12.90 9.55 -16.77
C PRO A 146 11.71 10.01 -15.92
N PHE A 147 11.98 10.54 -14.72
CA PHE A 147 10.98 11.05 -13.80
C PHE A 147 11.46 12.34 -13.15
N GLN A 148 10.58 13.33 -13.02
CA GLN A 148 10.88 14.55 -12.28
C GLN A 148 11.15 14.21 -10.80
N ILE A 149 12.29 14.69 -10.27
CA ILE A 149 12.72 14.45 -8.88
C ILE A 149 12.26 15.58 -7.97
N ALA A 150 12.18 16.81 -8.52
CA ALA A 150 11.78 18.00 -7.77
C ALA A 150 10.75 18.81 -8.57
N SER A 151 9.77 19.40 -7.87
CA SER A 151 8.78 20.28 -8.47
C SER A 151 9.43 21.62 -8.80
N ILE A 152 9.43 21.97 -10.08
CA ILE A 152 9.83 23.29 -10.55
C ILE A 152 8.55 23.94 -11.06
N GLY A 153 8.07 24.99 -10.38
CA GLY A 153 6.88 25.74 -10.83
C GLY A 153 5.52 25.22 -10.37
N GLY A 154 5.44 24.36 -9.34
CA GLY A 154 4.18 23.92 -8.74
C GLY A 154 3.52 22.73 -9.41
N GLU A 155 4.19 22.08 -10.36
CA GLU A 155 3.70 20.83 -10.97
C GLU A 155 3.74 19.65 -9.98
N SER A 156 2.74 18.79 -10.02
CA SER A 156 2.67 17.60 -9.18
C SER A 156 3.59 16.51 -9.71
N ILE A 157 4.58 16.12 -8.89
CA ILE A 157 5.49 15.01 -9.21
C ILE A 157 4.80 13.71 -8.85
N ARG A 158 4.49 12.88 -9.84
CA ARG A 158 3.82 11.60 -9.63
C ARG A 158 4.66 10.40 -10.03
N GLY A 159 5.49 10.53 -11.07
CA GLY A 159 6.19 9.41 -11.68
C GLY A 159 7.14 8.68 -10.72
N LEU A 160 8.03 9.40 -10.06
CA LEU A 160 8.98 8.81 -9.12
C LEU A 160 8.30 8.18 -7.88
N PRO A 161 7.34 8.85 -7.19
CA PRO A 161 6.58 8.21 -6.11
C PRO A 161 5.82 6.94 -6.54
N ILE A 162 5.20 6.94 -7.74
CA ILE A 162 4.51 5.76 -8.28
C ILE A 162 5.50 4.61 -8.47
N LEU A 163 6.65 4.87 -9.09
CA LEU A 163 7.70 3.87 -9.29
C LEU A 163 8.21 3.32 -7.95
N CYS A 164 8.57 4.18 -7.02
CA CYS A 164 9.10 3.78 -5.71
C CYS A 164 8.10 2.94 -4.92
N LEU A 165 6.81 3.29 -4.95
CA LEU A 165 5.75 2.56 -4.26
C LEU A 165 5.41 1.24 -4.98
N SER A 166 5.53 1.20 -6.32
CA SER A 166 5.20 0.01 -7.09
C SER A 166 6.18 -1.14 -6.90
N ILE A 167 7.45 -0.88 -6.61
CA ILE A 167 8.49 -1.93 -6.47
C ILE A 167 8.19 -2.89 -5.30
N PRO A 168 8.11 -2.45 -4.03
CA PRO A 168 7.82 -3.33 -2.91
C PRO A 168 6.42 -3.97 -3.05
N THR A 169 5.44 -3.22 -3.52
CA THR A 169 4.08 -3.72 -3.75
C THR A 169 4.06 -4.83 -4.82
N THR A 170 4.88 -4.71 -5.88
CA THR A 170 5.03 -5.77 -6.90
C THR A 170 5.61 -7.05 -6.30
N ILE A 171 6.65 -6.95 -5.46
CA ILE A 171 7.26 -8.12 -4.80
C ILE A 171 6.22 -8.85 -3.95
N MET A 172 5.44 -8.12 -3.16
CA MET A 172 4.35 -8.66 -2.36
C MET A 172 3.29 -9.36 -3.21
N PHE A 173 2.84 -8.74 -4.30
CA PHE A 173 1.86 -9.36 -5.21
C PHE A 173 2.41 -10.58 -5.94
N VAL A 174 3.67 -10.56 -6.39
CA VAL A 174 4.30 -11.72 -7.02
C VAL A 174 4.26 -12.93 -6.10
N LYS A 175 4.64 -12.76 -4.83
CA LYS A 175 4.57 -13.85 -3.84
C LYS A 175 3.15 -14.37 -3.67
N MET A 176 2.18 -13.47 -3.48
CA MET A 176 0.78 -13.84 -3.29
C MET A 176 0.23 -14.59 -4.51
N VAL A 177 0.51 -14.11 -5.72
CA VAL A 177 0.01 -14.71 -6.96
C VAL A 177 0.70 -16.05 -7.23
N VAL A 178 2.02 -16.18 -6.98
CA VAL A 178 2.75 -17.46 -7.07
C VAL A 178 2.09 -18.52 -6.19
N LEU A 179 1.85 -18.20 -4.91
CA LEU A 179 1.20 -19.14 -3.97
C LEU A 179 -0.19 -19.59 -4.49
N ARG A 180 -0.96 -18.68 -5.08
CA ARG A 180 -2.26 -19.03 -5.67
C ARG A 180 -2.12 -19.93 -6.88
N PHE A 181 -1.14 -19.69 -7.75
CA PHE A 181 -0.85 -20.57 -8.87
C PHE A 181 -0.47 -21.99 -8.40
N GLU A 182 0.36 -22.09 -7.36
CA GLU A 182 0.77 -23.38 -6.78
C GLU A 182 -0.42 -24.14 -6.21
N ASN A 183 -1.24 -23.47 -5.40
CA ASN A 183 -2.46 -24.09 -4.85
C ASN A 183 -3.46 -24.51 -5.95
N GLU A 184 -3.53 -23.75 -7.04
CA GLU A 184 -4.41 -24.11 -8.17
C GLU A 184 -3.88 -25.28 -8.99
N LEU A 185 -2.54 -25.43 -9.09
CA LEU A 185 -1.87 -26.54 -9.78
C LEU A 185 -2.09 -27.90 -9.12
N GLU A 186 -2.41 -27.94 -7.83
CA GLU A 186 -2.65 -29.16 -7.04
C GLU A 186 -4.10 -29.66 -7.12
N LYS A 187 -5.01 -28.87 -7.71
CA LYS A 187 -6.43 -29.25 -7.80
C LYS A 187 -6.70 -30.39 -8.76
N ASP A 188 -7.72 -31.19 -8.45
CA ASP A 188 -8.09 -32.40 -9.18
C ASP A 188 -8.35 -32.15 -10.67
N TYR A 189 -8.97 -31.02 -11.02
CA TYR A 189 -9.25 -30.72 -12.43
C TYR A 189 -7.96 -30.50 -13.25
N VAL A 190 -6.87 -30.03 -12.59
CA VAL A 190 -5.56 -29.88 -13.23
C VAL A 190 -4.90 -31.24 -13.40
N LEU A 191 -5.00 -32.13 -12.40
CA LEU A 191 -4.53 -33.51 -12.49
C LEU A 191 -5.27 -34.26 -13.60
N PHE A 192 -6.57 -34.08 -13.71
CA PHE A 192 -7.38 -34.64 -14.78
C PHE A 192 -6.98 -34.11 -16.17
N ALA A 193 -6.71 -32.81 -16.28
CA ALA A 193 -6.22 -32.20 -17.52
C ALA A 193 -4.86 -32.78 -17.95
N LYS A 194 -3.93 -32.98 -16.99
CA LYS A 194 -2.65 -33.66 -17.22
C LYS A 194 -2.83 -35.10 -17.67
N ALA A 195 -3.75 -35.86 -17.04
CA ALA A 195 -4.06 -37.24 -17.41
C ALA A 195 -4.61 -37.35 -18.83
N LYS A 196 -5.31 -36.32 -19.33
CA LYS A 196 -5.77 -36.22 -20.74
C LYS A 196 -4.64 -35.87 -21.72
N GLY A 197 -3.40 -35.71 -21.27
CA GLY A 197 -2.27 -35.38 -22.12
C GLY A 197 -2.21 -33.90 -22.55
N LEU A 198 -2.96 -33.01 -21.91
CA LEU A 198 -2.92 -31.57 -22.24
C LEU A 198 -1.57 -30.96 -21.87
N GLY A 199 -1.00 -30.19 -22.79
CA GLY A 199 0.28 -29.52 -22.58
C GLY A 199 0.22 -28.46 -21.47
N ARG A 200 1.35 -28.23 -20.81
CA ARG A 200 1.49 -27.30 -19.67
C ARG A 200 0.96 -25.89 -19.97
N PHE A 201 1.29 -25.32 -21.14
CA PHE A 201 0.81 -24.01 -21.56
C PHE A 201 -0.70 -23.95 -21.71
N HIS A 202 -1.31 -25.01 -22.24
CA HIS A 202 -2.76 -25.07 -22.38
C HIS A 202 -3.44 -25.08 -21.00
N ILE A 203 -2.92 -25.88 -20.08
CA ILE A 203 -3.43 -25.97 -18.70
C ILE A 203 -3.28 -24.61 -17.99
N LEU A 204 -2.11 -23.97 -18.08
CA LEU A 204 -1.88 -22.66 -17.48
C LEU A 204 -2.86 -21.60 -17.99
N ASN A 205 -3.01 -21.48 -19.32
CA ASN A 205 -3.81 -20.41 -19.91
C ASN A 205 -5.31 -20.65 -19.79
N ARG A 206 -5.77 -21.89 -20.05
CA ARG A 206 -7.20 -22.20 -20.15
C ARG A 206 -7.85 -22.51 -18.82
N HIS A 207 -7.12 -23.12 -17.89
CA HIS A 207 -7.67 -23.62 -16.64
C HIS A 207 -7.23 -22.84 -15.41
N ILE A 208 -5.94 -22.52 -15.30
CA ILE A 208 -5.38 -21.97 -14.07
C ILE A 208 -5.45 -20.44 -14.04
N LEU A 209 -4.98 -19.76 -15.10
CA LEU A 209 -4.88 -18.31 -15.14
C LEU A 209 -6.21 -17.62 -14.80
N ARG A 210 -7.30 -18.09 -15.39
CA ARG A 210 -8.64 -17.53 -15.14
C ARG A 210 -9.04 -17.66 -13.67
N ASN A 211 -8.80 -18.83 -13.06
CA ASN A 211 -9.18 -19.08 -11.67
C ASN A 211 -8.30 -18.28 -10.71
N VAL A 212 -7.00 -18.17 -10.99
CA VAL A 212 -6.09 -17.35 -10.18
C VAL A 212 -6.45 -15.88 -10.25
N LEU A 213 -6.78 -15.34 -11.44
CA LEU A 213 -7.24 -13.96 -11.58
C LEU A 213 -8.48 -13.69 -10.73
N LEU A 214 -9.50 -14.56 -10.86
CA LEU A 214 -10.73 -14.42 -10.09
C LEU A 214 -10.48 -14.54 -8.58
N SER A 215 -9.72 -15.55 -8.15
CA SER A 215 -9.41 -15.73 -6.72
C SER A 215 -8.60 -14.58 -6.12
N THR A 216 -7.71 -13.98 -6.91
CA THR A 216 -6.93 -12.82 -6.47
C THR A 216 -7.81 -11.58 -6.28
N LEU A 217 -8.75 -11.33 -7.20
CA LEU A 217 -9.71 -10.23 -7.09
C LEU A 217 -10.69 -10.42 -5.91
N PHE A 218 -11.18 -11.64 -5.71
CA PHE A 218 -12.06 -11.95 -4.57
C PHE A 218 -11.37 -11.84 -3.22
N PHE A 219 -10.09 -12.20 -3.13
CA PHE A 219 -9.32 -12.06 -1.88
C PHE A 219 -9.08 -10.59 -1.53
N ALA A 220 -8.81 -9.74 -2.50
CA ALA A 220 -8.74 -8.31 -2.28
C ALA A 220 -10.03 -7.78 -1.65
N LYS A 221 -11.20 -8.28 -2.08
CA LYS A 221 -12.49 -7.93 -1.50
C LYS A 221 -12.66 -8.40 -0.05
N THR A 222 -12.16 -9.58 0.30
CA THR A 222 -12.36 -10.19 1.64
C THR A 222 -11.46 -9.58 2.72
N ASN A 223 -10.32 -9.00 2.34
CA ASN A 223 -9.36 -8.38 3.28
C ASN A 223 -9.49 -6.84 3.38
N ILE A 224 -10.40 -6.23 2.60
CA ILE A 224 -10.70 -4.79 2.70
C ILE A 224 -11.89 -4.54 3.67
N PHE A 225 -12.60 -5.58 4.10
CA PHE A 225 -13.69 -5.56 5.06
C PHE A 225 -13.43 -6.51 6.22
#